data_c8f2de6fe7ffe0820d02dfdfc5e2ec12
#
_entry.id   c8f2de6fe7ffe0820d02dfdfc5e2ec12
#
_cell.length_a   1.000
_cell.length_b   1.000
_cell.length_c   1.000
_cell.angle_alpha   90.00
_cell.angle_beta   90.00
_cell.angle_gamma   90.00
#
_symmetry.space_group_name_H-M   'P 1'
#
loop_
_entity.id
_entity.type
_entity.pdbx_description
1 polymer ?
#
loop_
_entity_poly.entity_id
_entity_poly.type
_entity_poly.pdbx_seq_one_letter_code
_entity_poly.pdbx_strand_id
1 'polypeptide(L)'
;MLNIVLMGPPGAGKGTHAMWMAKDNAIPHISTGDMFREAMSSGSELGNQIKDIINKGGLVSDDLTCALVKERLSRPDCENGYLLDGFPRTIAQAEALKTFGKEINREVNLVINISAPDELLIERIAGRRVCPKCGASFNVNTMKPKVEGICDVCGAQVIQRKDDNEESFKV
;
A
#
# COMPACT_ATOMS: atom_id res chain seq x y z
N MET A 1 13.07 17.13 -4.29
CA MET A 1 12.65 15.72 -4.25
C MET A 1 11.96 15.45 -2.92
N LEU A 2 10.74 14.94 -2.94
CA LEU A 2 9.95 14.67 -1.73
C LEU A 2 9.71 13.16 -1.62
N ASN A 3 10.43 12.51 -0.71
CA ASN A 3 10.40 11.06 -0.50
C ASN A 3 9.75 10.76 0.84
N ILE A 4 8.49 10.33 0.80
CA ILE A 4 7.64 10.15 1.98
C ILE A 4 7.46 8.66 2.27
N VAL A 5 7.57 8.29 3.54
CA VAL A 5 7.08 7.00 4.06
C VAL A 5 5.85 7.25 4.93
N LEU A 6 4.77 6.56 4.61
CA LEU A 6 3.52 6.62 5.36
C LEU A 6 3.36 5.36 6.20
N MET A 7 3.30 5.53 7.50
CA MET A 7 3.17 4.45 8.48
C MET A 7 1.83 4.51 9.21
N GLY A 8 1.46 3.43 9.83
CA GLY A 8 0.25 3.33 10.66
C GLY A 8 -0.47 2.00 10.48
N PRO A 9 -1.38 1.65 11.40
CA PRO A 9 -2.11 0.41 11.37
C PRO A 9 -3.11 0.33 10.20
N PRO A 10 -3.60 -0.87 9.85
CA PRO A 10 -4.72 -1.03 8.95
C PRO A 10 -5.92 -0.20 9.42
N GLY A 11 -6.69 0.38 8.51
CA GLY A 11 -7.85 1.21 8.86
C GLY A 11 -7.54 2.65 9.28
N ALA A 12 -6.26 3.03 9.47
CA ALA A 12 -5.88 4.40 9.86
C ALA A 12 -6.15 5.47 8.79
N GLY A 13 -6.43 5.06 7.55
CA GLY A 13 -6.67 5.99 6.44
C GLY A 13 -5.44 6.27 5.59
N LYS A 14 -4.36 5.52 5.74
CA LYS A 14 -3.11 5.70 4.97
C LYS A 14 -3.35 5.87 3.48
N GLY A 15 -4.02 4.92 2.84
CA GLY A 15 -4.25 4.96 1.38
C GLY A 15 -5.05 6.18 0.93
N THR A 16 -6.02 6.65 1.72
CA THR A 16 -6.80 7.85 1.41
C THR A 16 -5.92 9.10 1.44
N HIS A 17 -5.16 9.28 2.52
CA HIS A 17 -4.24 10.41 2.65
C HIS A 17 -3.10 10.33 1.64
N ALA A 18 -2.57 9.12 1.39
CA ALA A 18 -1.53 8.89 0.39
C ALA A 18 -1.94 9.36 -1.01
N MET A 19 -3.17 9.05 -1.43
CA MET A 19 -3.69 9.49 -2.74
C MET A 19 -3.74 11.01 -2.87
N TRP A 20 -4.21 11.73 -1.84
CA TRP A 20 -4.26 13.18 -1.85
C TRP A 20 -2.86 13.79 -1.85
N MET A 21 -2.01 13.34 -0.93
CA MET A 21 -0.64 13.86 -0.80
C MET A 21 0.18 13.61 -2.08
N ALA A 22 0.06 12.43 -2.68
CA ALA A 22 0.75 12.09 -3.91
C ALA A 22 0.30 12.99 -5.08
N LYS A 23 -1.02 13.21 -5.20
CA LYS A 23 -1.60 14.09 -6.22
C LYS A 23 -1.17 15.53 -6.05
N ASP A 24 -1.25 16.06 -4.82
CA ASP A 24 -0.94 17.47 -4.54
C ASP A 24 0.55 17.79 -4.72
N ASN A 25 1.42 16.78 -4.56
CA ASN A 25 2.87 16.93 -4.74
C ASN A 25 3.38 16.39 -6.09
N ALA A 26 2.50 15.91 -6.96
CA ALA A 26 2.85 15.33 -8.26
C ALA A 26 3.93 14.21 -8.17
N ILE A 27 3.80 13.35 -7.15
CA ILE A 27 4.67 12.19 -6.93
C ILE A 27 3.86 10.88 -6.97
N PRO A 28 4.43 9.73 -7.35
CA PRO A 28 3.72 8.47 -7.36
C PRO A 28 3.40 7.99 -5.92
N HIS A 29 2.17 7.49 -5.73
CA HIS A 29 1.80 6.68 -4.57
C HIS A 29 2.17 5.23 -4.83
N ILE A 30 2.99 4.66 -3.98
CA ILE A 30 3.53 3.30 -4.10
C ILE A 30 3.07 2.50 -2.88
N SER A 31 2.10 1.63 -3.07
CA SER A 31 1.63 0.69 -2.07
C SER A 31 2.26 -0.68 -2.29
N THR A 32 2.93 -1.23 -1.28
CA THR A 32 3.52 -2.58 -1.39
C THR A 32 2.46 -3.65 -1.63
N GLY A 33 1.25 -3.49 -1.09
CA GLY A 33 0.14 -4.39 -1.36
C GLY A 33 -0.27 -4.39 -2.84
N ASP A 34 -0.28 -3.22 -3.49
CA ASP A 34 -0.58 -3.10 -4.92
C ASP A 34 0.56 -3.65 -5.77
N MET A 35 1.81 -3.40 -5.36
CA MET A 35 2.99 -3.97 -6.04
C MET A 35 2.97 -5.50 -6.05
N PHE A 36 2.61 -6.14 -4.94
CA PHE A 36 2.47 -7.60 -4.90
C PHE A 36 1.34 -8.10 -5.80
N ARG A 37 0.20 -7.42 -5.82
CA ARG A 37 -0.92 -7.77 -6.70
C ARG A 37 -0.55 -7.62 -8.18
N GLU A 38 0.12 -6.54 -8.53
CA GLU A 38 0.63 -6.29 -9.89
C GLU A 38 1.65 -7.36 -10.29
N ALA A 39 2.65 -7.64 -9.43
CA ALA A 39 3.64 -8.66 -9.67
C ALA A 39 3.02 -10.05 -9.91
N MET A 40 2.07 -10.46 -9.06
CA MET A 40 1.37 -11.74 -9.21
C MET A 40 0.54 -11.83 -10.51
N SER A 41 0.05 -10.71 -11.03
CA SER A 41 -0.73 -10.66 -12.27
C SER A 41 0.12 -10.54 -13.52
N SER A 42 1.37 -10.10 -13.40
CA SER A 42 2.28 -9.86 -14.52
C SER A 42 2.78 -11.13 -15.22
N GLY A 43 2.69 -12.29 -14.56
CA GLY A 43 3.26 -13.55 -15.04
C GLY A 43 4.79 -13.60 -15.05
N SER A 44 5.46 -12.60 -14.46
CA SER A 44 6.92 -12.57 -14.30
C SER A 44 7.40 -13.70 -13.37
N GLU A 45 8.65 -14.10 -13.49
CA GLU A 45 9.26 -15.11 -12.60
C GLU A 45 9.12 -14.72 -11.13
N LEU A 46 9.40 -13.47 -10.80
CA LEU A 46 9.24 -12.90 -9.47
C LEU A 46 7.77 -12.94 -9.01
N GLY A 47 6.85 -12.57 -9.89
CA GLY A 47 5.41 -12.62 -9.62
C GLY A 47 4.91 -14.03 -9.35
N ASN A 48 5.39 -15.01 -10.07
CA ASN A 48 5.05 -16.42 -9.86
C ASN A 48 5.60 -16.93 -8.52
N GLN A 49 6.84 -16.59 -8.15
CA GLN A 49 7.41 -16.91 -6.84
C GLN A 49 6.56 -16.31 -5.69
N ILE A 50 6.19 -15.05 -5.78
CA ILE A 50 5.34 -14.38 -4.79
C ILE A 50 3.98 -15.07 -4.69
N LYS A 51 3.37 -15.39 -5.82
CA LYS A 51 2.07 -16.08 -5.89
C LYS A 51 2.12 -17.46 -5.22
N ASP A 52 3.18 -18.23 -5.47
CA ASP A 52 3.38 -19.55 -4.87
C ASP A 52 3.56 -19.48 -3.36
N ILE A 53 4.30 -18.51 -2.86
CA ILE A 53 4.49 -18.26 -1.42
C ILE A 53 3.14 -17.94 -0.76
N ILE A 54 2.39 -16.99 -1.32
CA ILE A 54 1.11 -16.53 -0.77
C ILE A 54 0.05 -17.65 -0.84
N ASN A 55 -0.02 -18.40 -1.93
CA ASN A 55 -0.96 -19.52 -2.09
C ASN A 55 -0.71 -20.65 -1.09
N LYS A 56 0.54 -20.83 -0.67
CA LYS A 56 0.93 -21.80 0.37
C LYS A 56 0.72 -21.25 1.80
N GLY A 57 0.17 -20.04 1.94
CA GLY A 57 -0.02 -19.36 3.23
C GLY A 57 1.27 -18.82 3.84
N GLY A 58 2.34 -18.72 3.06
CA GLY A 58 3.61 -18.16 3.49
C GLY A 58 3.65 -16.64 3.45
N LEU A 59 4.63 -16.07 4.15
CA LEU A 59 4.95 -14.63 4.10
C LEU A 59 6.08 -14.40 3.08
N VAL A 60 5.94 -13.33 2.30
CA VAL A 60 7.02 -12.89 1.39
C VAL A 60 8.21 -12.41 2.24
N SER A 61 9.42 -12.89 1.94
CA SER A 61 10.61 -12.53 2.69
C SER A 61 10.95 -11.05 2.60
N ASP A 62 11.67 -10.53 3.59
CA ASP A 62 12.14 -9.14 3.60
C ASP A 62 13.04 -8.85 2.39
N ASP A 63 13.92 -9.77 2.01
CA ASP A 63 14.82 -9.62 0.86
C ASP A 63 14.03 -9.46 -0.45
N LEU A 64 13.03 -10.31 -0.66
CA LEU A 64 12.20 -10.25 -1.87
C LEU A 64 11.36 -8.98 -1.92
N THR A 65 10.81 -8.58 -0.76
CA THR A 65 10.08 -7.31 -0.61
C THR A 65 10.97 -6.11 -0.89
N CYS A 66 12.18 -6.08 -0.32
CA CYS A 66 13.16 -5.01 -0.54
C CYS A 66 13.61 -4.92 -2.00
N ALA A 67 13.84 -6.06 -2.66
CA ALA A 67 14.21 -6.10 -4.07
C ALA A 67 13.11 -5.49 -4.96
N LEU A 68 11.84 -5.83 -4.70
CA LEU A 68 10.70 -5.31 -5.42
C LEU A 68 10.54 -3.79 -5.21
N VAL A 69 10.68 -3.32 -3.96
CA VAL A 69 10.61 -1.88 -3.64
C VAL A 69 11.76 -1.12 -4.28
N LYS A 70 12.99 -1.64 -4.23
CA LYS A 70 14.16 -1.02 -4.87
C LYS A 70 13.96 -0.87 -6.38
N GLU A 71 13.50 -1.92 -7.05
CA GLU A 71 13.18 -1.88 -8.48
C GLU A 71 12.12 -0.81 -8.77
N ARG A 72 11.04 -0.77 -8.00
CA ARG A 72 9.94 0.20 -8.19
C ARG A 72 10.41 1.64 -7.98
N LEU A 73 11.20 1.90 -6.94
CA LEU A 73 11.74 3.24 -6.66
C LEU A 73 12.80 3.68 -7.69
N SER A 74 13.38 2.76 -8.43
CA SER A 74 14.37 3.08 -9.48
C SER A 74 13.73 3.58 -10.77
N ARG A 75 12.41 3.46 -10.92
CA ARG A 75 11.70 3.90 -12.14
C ARG A 75 11.74 5.42 -12.30
N PRO A 76 11.71 5.94 -13.55
CA PRO A 76 11.78 7.37 -13.84
C PRO A 76 10.70 8.22 -13.19
N ASP A 77 9.49 7.68 -13.00
CA ASP A 77 8.38 8.39 -12.36
C ASP A 77 8.65 8.76 -10.90
N CYS A 78 9.65 8.14 -10.26
CA CYS A 78 10.10 8.46 -8.90
C CYS A 78 11.24 9.50 -8.85
N GLU A 79 11.64 10.10 -9.97
CA GLU A 79 12.77 11.06 -9.98
C GLU A 79 12.49 12.32 -9.16
N ASN A 80 11.24 12.79 -9.13
CA ASN A 80 10.85 13.97 -8.37
C ASN A 80 10.44 13.67 -6.93
N GLY A 81 10.40 12.41 -6.56
CA GLY A 81 10.00 11.92 -5.25
C GLY A 81 9.01 10.77 -5.33
N TYR A 82 8.60 10.28 -4.17
CA TYR A 82 7.63 9.19 -4.02
C TYR A 82 6.91 9.25 -2.67
N LEU A 83 5.76 8.60 -2.60
CA LEU A 83 5.08 8.30 -1.35
C LEU A 83 4.95 6.77 -1.24
N LEU A 84 5.62 6.19 -0.24
CA LEU A 84 5.66 4.76 0.01
C LEU A 84 4.69 4.41 1.14
N ASP A 85 3.74 3.52 0.87
CA ASP A 85 2.71 3.07 1.80
C ASP A 85 2.82 1.56 2.05
N GLY A 86 2.85 1.19 3.35
CA GLY A 86 2.93 -0.20 3.76
C GLY A 86 4.33 -0.82 3.74
N PHE A 87 5.37 -0.01 3.63
CA PHE A 87 6.78 -0.38 3.73
C PHE A 87 7.57 0.81 4.32
N PRO A 88 8.57 0.57 5.22
CA PRO A 88 8.98 -0.72 5.78
C PRO A 88 8.01 -1.24 6.86
N ARG A 89 8.01 -2.55 7.10
CA ARG A 89 7.26 -3.21 8.20
C ARG A 89 8.15 -3.86 9.24
N THR A 90 9.43 -4.07 8.92
CA THR A 90 10.43 -4.63 9.81
C THR A 90 11.65 -3.72 9.89
N ILE A 91 12.48 -3.91 10.91
CA ILE A 91 13.74 -3.16 11.07
C ILE A 91 14.67 -3.48 9.90
N ALA A 92 14.76 -4.73 9.48
CA ALA A 92 15.59 -5.15 8.35
C ALA A 92 15.17 -4.44 7.05
N GLN A 93 13.86 -4.31 6.79
CA GLN A 93 13.34 -3.54 5.65
C GLN A 93 13.70 -2.05 5.75
N ALA A 94 13.65 -1.46 6.95
CA ALA A 94 13.99 -0.04 7.15
C ALA A 94 15.48 0.22 6.90
N GLU A 95 16.35 -0.67 7.36
CA GLU A 95 17.79 -0.59 7.10
C GLU A 95 18.12 -0.78 5.62
N ALA A 96 17.47 -1.73 4.96
CA ALA A 96 17.58 -1.94 3.54
C ALA A 96 17.12 -0.70 2.75
N LEU A 97 15.98 -0.10 3.10
CA LEU A 97 15.46 1.13 2.48
C LEU A 97 16.48 2.28 2.59
N LYS A 98 17.08 2.44 3.77
CA LYS A 98 18.10 3.46 4.01
C LYS A 98 19.34 3.22 3.14
N THR A 99 19.75 1.97 2.96
CA THR A 99 20.92 1.59 2.18
C THR A 99 20.68 1.81 0.69
N PHE A 100 19.67 1.15 0.13
CA PHE A 100 19.42 1.28 -1.31
C PHE A 100 18.88 2.67 -1.70
N GLY A 101 18.21 3.38 -0.79
CA GLY A 101 17.80 4.77 -1.01
C GLY A 101 18.98 5.69 -1.29
N LYS A 102 20.09 5.50 -0.57
CA LYS A 102 21.36 6.21 -0.85
C LYS A 102 21.95 5.81 -2.20
N GLU A 103 21.98 4.50 -2.51
CA GLU A 103 22.54 3.98 -3.76
C GLU A 103 21.86 4.57 -5.00
N ILE A 104 20.55 4.78 -4.93
CA ILE A 104 19.74 5.30 -6.03
C ILE A 104 19.47 6.82 -5.92
N ASN A 105 20.09 7.52 -4.94
CA ASN A 105 19.86 8.94 -4.64
C ASN A 105 18.39 9.29 -4.39
N ARG A 106 17.68 8.44 -3.63
CA ARG A 106 16.25 8.58 -3.29
C ARG A 106 15.99 8.30 -1.82
N GLU A 107 16.78 8.92 -0.95
CA GLU A 107 16.66 8.77 0.49
C GLU A 107 15.33 9.32 1.00
N VAL A 108 14.78 8.64 2.00
CA VAL A 108 13.57 9.11 2.71
C VAL A 108 13.89 10.41 3.44
N ASN A 109 13.08 11.43 3.25
CA ASN A 109 13.22 12.71 3.94
C ASN A 109 12.03 13.08 4.82
N LEU A 110 10.94 12.32 4.75
CA LEU A 110 9.78 12.52 5.62
C LEU A 110 9.12 11.19 5.97
N VAL A 111 8.85 10.97 7.26
CA VAL A 111 8.07 9.83 7.75
C VAL A 111 6.84 10.38 8.46
N ILE A 112 5.66 9.94 8.03
CA ILE A 112 4.39 10.33 8.63
C ILE A 112 3.75 9.08 9.23
N ASN A 113 3.49 9.08 10.53
CA ASN A 113 2.76 8.01 11.21
C ASN A 113 1.32 8.45 11.49
N ILE A 114 0.36 7.74 10.92
CA ILE A 114 -1.07 7.97 11.15
C ILE A 114 -1.55 6.96 12.17
N SER A 115 -2.11 7.44 13.28
CA SER A 115 -2.68 6.60 14.33
C SER A 115 -4.13 6.96 14.62
N ALA A 116 -4.89 6.01 15.13
CA ALA A 116 -6.25 6.20 15.62
C ALA A 116 -6.52 5.15 16.72
N PRO A 117 -7.53 5.35 17.59
CA PRO A 117 -7.94 4.34 18.57
C PRO A 117 -8.32 3.01 17.91
N ASP A 118 -8.01 1.90 18.57
CA ASP A 118 -8.20 0.54 18.02
C ASP A 118 -9.66 0.25 17.67
N GLU A 119 -10.59 0.70 18.50
CA GLU A 119 -12.03 0.51 18.26
C GLU A 119 -12.46 1.15 16.92
N LEU A 120 -11.95 2.36 16.65
CA LEU A 120 -12.22 3.06 15.39
C LEU A 120 -11.57 2.38 14.20
N LEU A 121 -10.38 1.81 14.39
CA LEU A 121 -9.67 1.09 13.34
C LEU A 121 -10.41 -0.20 12.95
N ILE A 122 -10.90 -0.97 13.93
CA ILE A 122 -11.67 -2.19 13.71
C ILE A 122 -12.95 -1.88 12.94
N GLU A 123 -13.69 -0.85 13.37
CA GLU A 123 -14.91 -0.41 12.67
C GLU A 123 -14.63 -0.02 11.22
N ARG A 124 -13.57 0.74 10.99
CA ARG A 124 -13.17 1.18 9.64
C ARG A 124 -12.76 0.02 8.74
N ILE A 125 -12.04 -0.96 9.27
CA ILE A 125 -11.63 -2.15 8.51
C ILE A 125 -12.85 -2.97 8.11
N ALA A 126 -13.75 -3.26 9.04
CA ALA A 126 -14.95 -4.03 8.77
C ALA A 126 -15.85 -3.36 7.71
N GLY A 127 -15.94 -2.03 7.74
CA GLY A 127 -16.70 -1.24 6.78
C GLY A 127 -16.00 -0.95 5.46
N ARG A 128 -14.72 -1.26 5.31
CA ARG A 128 -13.94 -0.90 4.12
C ARG A 128 -14.43 -1.59 2.86
N ARG A 129 -14.48 -0.83 1.77
CA ARG A 129 -14.69 -1.32 0.41
C ARG A 129 -13.64 -0.69 -0.49
N VAL A 130 -13.12 -1.45 -1.44
CA VAL A 130 -12.10 -0.97 -2.37
C VAL A 130 -12.48 -1.28 -3.80
N CYS A 131 -12.12 -0.40 -4.70
CA CYS A 131 -12.26 -0.67 -6.12
C CYS A 131 -11.02 -1.43 -6.61
N PRO A 132 -11.17 -2.67 -7.12
CA PRO A 132 -10.03 -3.44 -7.60
C PRO A 132 -9.41 -2.87 -8.89
N LYS A 133 -10.15 -1.99 -9.60
CA LYS A 133 -9.70 -1.41 -10.87
C LYS A 133 -8.87 -0.14 -10.70
N CYS A 134 -9.29 0.78 -9.82
CA CYS A 134 -8.62 2.08 -9.67
C CYS A 134 -8.06 2.35 -8.26
N GLY A 135 -8.22 1.42 -7.32
CA GLY A 135 -7.72 1.55 -5.95
C GLY A 135 -8.54 2.48 -5.05
N ALA A 136 -9.60 3.13 -5.55
CA ALA A 136 -10.43 4.02 -4.74
C ALA A 136 -11.01 3.27 -3.53
N SER A 137 -10.95 3.91 -2.36
CA SER A 137 -11.40 3.35 -1.09
C SER A 137 -12.69 4.01 -0.64
N PHE A 138 -13.62 3.20 -0.16
CA PHE A 138 -14.92 3.59 0.39
C PHE A 138 -15.13 2.92 1.75
N ASN A 139 -16.14 3.36 2.47
CA ASN A 139 -16.55 2.75 3.73
C ASN A 139 -18.08 2.78 3.83
N VAL A 140 -18.67 1.66 4.20
CA VAL A 140 -20.13 1.50 4.26
C VAL A 140 -20.80 2.40 5.32
N ASN A 141 -20.04 2.87 6.32
CA ASN A 141 -20.54 3.70 7.40
C ASN A 141 -20.25 5.20 7.18
N THR A 142 -19.04 5.54 6.70
CA THR A 142 -18.54 6.93 6.72
C THR A 142 -18.34 7.54 5.33
N MET A 143 -17.99 6.75 4.33
CA MET A 143 -17.70 7.24 2.97
C MET A 143 -18.28 6.28 1.93
N LYS A 144 -19.60 6.31 1.80
CA LYS A 144 -20.32 5.45 0.86
C LYS A 144 -20.12 5.91 -0.57
N PRO A 145 -20.05 4.99 -1.55
CA PRO A 145 -20.17 5.36 -2.95
C PRO A 145 -21.57 5.92 -3.23
N LYS A 146 -21.70 6.78 -4.23
CA LYS A 146 -22.98 7.40 -4.64
C LYS A 146 -24.01 6.37 -5.05
N VAL A 147 -23.57 5.30 -5.71
CA VAL A 147 -24.37 4.12 -6.02
C VAL A 147 -23.78 2.95 -5.27
N GLU A 148 -24.59 2.26 -4.49
CA GLU A 148 -24.15 1.13 -3.67
C GLU A 148 -23.43 0.08 -4.53
N GLY A 149 -22.25 -0.34 -4.08
CA GLY A 149 -21.43 -1.33 -4.78
C GLY A 149 -20.68 -0.83 -6.01
N ILE A 150 -20.84 0.43 -6.43
CA ILE A 150 -20.21 0.97 -7.65
C ILE A 150 -19.20 2.07 -7.29
N CYS A 151 -18.02 2.00 -7.88
CA CYS A 151 -16.96 2.97 -7.68
C CYS A 151 -17.29 4.32 -8.35
N ASP A 152 -17.29 5.41 -7.59
CA ASP A 152 -17.56 6.76 -8.09
C ASP A 152 -16.52 7.27 -9.09
N VAL A 153 -15.30 6.68 -9.08
CA VAL A 153 -14.19 7.12 -9.91
C VAL A 153 -14.18 6.46 -11.28
N CYS A 154 -14.42 5.14 -11.34
CA CYS A 154 -14.26 4.38 -12.59
C CYS A 154 -15.45 3.48 -12.95
N GLY A 155 -16.53 3.49 -12.17
CA GLY A 155 -17.74 2.72 -12.43
C GLY A 155 -17.62 1.20 -12.22
N ALA A 156 -16.48 0.70 -11.75
CA ALA A 156 -16.30 -0.72 -11.46
C ALA A 156 -16.95 -1.11 -10.13
N GLN A 157 -17.22 -2.40 -9.95
CA GLN A 157 -17.74 -2.92 -8.68
C GLN A 157 -16.70 -2.79 -7.56
N VAL A 158 -17.11 -2.27 -6.40
CA VAL A 158 -16.27 -2.25 -5.20
C VAL A 158 -16.43 -3.54 -4.41
N ILE A 159 -15.36 -3.98 -3.77
CA ILE A 159 -15.30 -5.24 -3.02
C ILE A 159 -14.77 -5.02 -1.61
N GLN A 160 -15.08 -5.93 -0.70
CA GLN A 160 -14.38 -6.06 0.58
C GLN A 160 -13.15 -6.93 0.36
N ARG A 161 -12.00 -6.53 0.89
CA ARG A 161 -10.79 -7.36 0.85
C ARG A 161 -10.97 -8.58 1.78
N LYS A 162 -10.30 -9.68 1.46
CA LYS A 162 -10.36 -10.91 2.29
C LYS A 162 -9.80 -10.73 3.69
N ASP A 163 -8.84 -9.80 3.84
CA ASP A 163 -8.18 -9.42 5.08
C ASP A 163 -8.89 -8.29 5.84
N ASP A 164 -10.05 -7.82 5.37
CA ASP A 164 -10.84 -6.77 6.02
C ASP A 164 -11.75 -7.35 7.12
N ASN A 165 -11.14 -7.89 8.16
CA ASN A 165 -11.83 -8.46 9.32
C ASN A 165 -11.07 -8.17 10.62
N GLU A 166 -11.74 -8.35 11.75
CA GLU A 166 -11.18 -8.09 13.08
C GLU A 166 -9.98 -8.99 13.42
N GLU A 167 -9.97 -10.23 12.92
CA GLU A 167 -8.87 -11.17 13.17
C GLU A 167 -7.57 -10.68 12.54
N SER A 168 -7.64 -10.14 11.33
CA SER A 168 -6.47 -9.57 10.64
C SER A 168 -5.91 -8.31 11.29
N PHE A 169 -6.70 -7.65 12.15
CA PHE A 169 -6.22 -6.49 12.91
C PHE A 169 -5.37 -6.89 14.12
N LYS A 170 -5.61 -8.06 14.69
CA LYS A 170 -4.96 -8.54 15.93
C LYS A 170 -3.60 -9.23 15.69
N VAL A 171 -3.14 -9.32 14.46
CA VAL A 171 -1.89 -10.01 14.09
C VAL A 171 -0.68 -9.05 14.06
#